data_5ecadb8ceb97bb6052535b7f00daeeee
#
_entry.id   5ecadb8ceb97bb6052535b7f00daeeee
#
_cell.length_a   1.000
_cell.length_b   1.000
_cell.length_c   1.000
_cell.angle_alpha   90.00
_cell.angle_beta   90.00
_cell.angle_gamma   90.00
#
_symmetry.space_group_name_H-M   'P 1'
#
loop_
_entity.id
_entity.type
_entity.pdbx_description
1 polymer ?
#
loop_
_entity_poly.entity_id
_entity_poly.type
_entity_poly.pdbx_seq_one_letter_code
_entity_poly.pdbx_strand_id
1 'polypeptide(L)'
;MELSAIKGIGPTRLESLRAVGVCSLRDLLYFLPQRYEDRTHPIPCADANGGEVLVMGVVQDAPKLSRFNGLTRVTAYLWDDSGKLPLVWYNQPWMMQNLPVGQTIMLFGRMGQSRGKPVLQNAQRVMEPCILPVYRAVKGIPAKSFREMMQQALEQVDDCCPETLPNDLR
;
A
#
# COMPACT_ATOMS: atom_id res chain seq x y z
N MET A 1 13.83 23.70 9.58
CA MET A 1 12.72 23.16 10.40
C MET A 1 13.07 21.75 10.83
N GLU A 2 12.79 21.38 12.07
CA GLU A 2 13.19 20.08 12.64
C GLU A 2 12.19 18.98 12.29
N LEU A 3 12.70 17.76 12.05
CA LEU A 3 11.87 16.56 11.80
C LEU A 3 10.91 16.23 12.96
N SER A 4 11.23 16.69 14.16
CA SER A 4 10.40 16.52 15.37
C SER A 4 9.04 17.24 15.28
N ALA A 5 8.89 18.19 14.36
CA ALA A 5 7.62 18.89 14.13
C ALA A 5 6.57 18.02 13.41
N ILE A 6 7.00 16.94 12.73
CA ILE A 6 6.11 16.02 12.03
C ILE A 6 5.48 15.03 13.02
N LYS A 7 4.17 14.98 13.02
CA LYS A 7 3.42 14.05 13.88
C LYS A 7 3.79 12.59 13.56
N GLY A 8 4.17 11.86 14.60
CA GLY A 8 4.55 10.45 14.49
C GLY A 8 6.04 10.20 14.37
N ILE A 9 6.89 11.24 14.37
CA ILE A 9 8.35 11.10 14.49
C ILE A 9 8.75 11.23 15.95
N GLY A 10 8.81 10.10 16.64
CA GLY A 10 9.41 9.99 17.99
C GLY A 10 10.92 9.72 17.92
N PRO A 11 11.61 9.68 19.08
CA PRO A 11 13.07 9.51 19.15
C PRO A 11 13.60 8.31 18.34
N THR A 12 12.98 7.15 18.49
CA THR A 12 13.38 5.93 17.78
C THR A 12 13.26 6.05 16.26
N ARG A 13 12.18 6.68 15.76
CA ARG A 13 11.98 6.90 14.33
C ARG A 13 12.92 7.97 13.79
N LEU A 14 13.25 8.97 14.59
CA LEU A 14 14.25 9.99 14.26
C LEU A 14 15.62 9.36 14.05
N GLU A 15 16.04 8.45 14.93
CA GLU A 15 17.29 7.69 14.77
C GLU A 15 17.27 6.84 13.50
N SER A 16 16.16 6.18 13.21
CA SER A 16 15.98 5.37 11.99
C SER A 16 16.07 6.22 10.71
N LEU A 17 15.51 7.43 10.71
CA LEU A 17 15.62 8.38 9.61
C LEU A 17 17.06 8.89 9.43
N ARG A 18 17.73 9.25 10.52
CA ARG A 18 19.15 9.67 10.50
C ARG A 18 20.06 8.58 9.95
N ALA A 19 19.81 7.32 10.29
CA ALA A 19 20.56 6.18 9.79
C ALA A 19 20.50 6.01 8.26
N VAL A 20 19.49 6.57 7.60
CA VAL A 20 19.35 6.57 6.13
C VAL A 20 19.67 7.93 5.50
N GLY A 21 20.26 8.85 6.28
CA GLY A 21 20.72 10.17 5.81
C GLY A 21 19.65 11.28 5.87
N VAL A 22 18.49 11.04 6.50
CA VAL A 22 17.42 12.02 6.64
C VAL A 22 17.59 12.72 8.00
N CYS A 23 18.17 13.92 8.00
CA CYS A 23 18.45 14.71 9.22
C CYS A 23 17.56 15.94 9.35
N SER A 24 16.97 16.40 8.26
CA SER A 24 16.12 17.61 8.20
C SER A 24 14.83 17.32 7.44
N LEU A 25 13.87 18.25 7.54
CA LEU A 25 12.64 18.21 6.76
C LEU A 25 12.92 18.27 5.26
N ARG A 26 13.92 19.05 4.85
CA ARG A 26 14.39 19.12 3.47
C ARG A 26 14.90 17.77 2.98
N ASP A 27 15.73 17.07 3.78
CA ASP A 27 16.23 15.73 3.40
C ASP A 27 15.07 14.73 3.23
N LEU A 28 14.04 14.84 4.08
CA LEU A 28 12.84 14.01 3.96
C LEU A 28 12.12 14.28 2.64
N LEU A 29 11.94 15.55 2.23
CA LEU A 29 11.31 15.92 0.96
C LEU A 29 12.11 15.41 -0.26
N TYR A 30 13.44 15.35 -0.16
CA TYR A 30 14.31 14.79 -1.21
C TYR A 30 14.43 13.26 -1.15
N PHE A 31 13.77 12.61 -0.21
CA PHE A 31 13.71 11.14 -0.17
C PHE A 31 12.67 10.63 -1.18
N LEU A 32 13.08 10.58 -2.45
CA LEU A 32 12.19 10.29 -3.57
C LEU A 32 11.66 8.85 -3.54
N PRO A 33 10.44 8.61 -4.06
CA PRO A 33 9.92 7.26 -4.24
C PRO A 33 10.79 6.45 -5.20
N GLN A 34 10.93 5.17 -4.94
CA GLN A 34 11.62 4.24 -5.85
C GLN A 34 10.74 3.87 -7.05
N ARG A 35 9.43 3.81 -6.84
CA ARG A 35 8.42 3.50 -7.86
C ARG A 35 7.06 4.03 -7.44
N TYR A 36 6.13 4.03 -8.37
CA TYR A 36 4.74 4.31 -8.11
C TYR A 36 3.90 3.07 -8.43
N GLU A 37 2.91 2.81 -7.59
CA GLU A 37 1.88 1.80 -7.85
C GLU A 37 0.63 2.51 -8.38
N ASP A 38 0.28 2.22 -9.63
CA ASP A 38 -0.98 2.70 -10.20
C ASP A 38 -2.13 1.84 -9.67
N ARG A 39 -2.97 2.44 -8.87
CA ARG A 39 -4.18 1.84 -8.31
C ARG A 39 -5.41 2.65 -8.73
N THR A 40 -5.42 3.18 -9.97
CA THR A 40 -6.51 4.03 -10.47
C THR A 40 -7.52 3.26 -11.30
N HIS A 41 -7.09 2.20 -12.00
CA HIS A 41 -7.92 1.47 -12.95
C HIS A 41 -8.06 0.00 -12.52
N PRO A 42 -9.22 -0.40 -11.95
CA PRO A 42 -9.48 -1.82 -11.69
C PRO A 42 -9.68 -2.57 -13.02
N ILE A 43 -9.06 -3.75 -13.12
CA ILE A 43 -9.25 -4.66 -14.23
C ILE A 43 -10.28 -5.75 -13.89
N PRO A 44 -10.94 -6.36 -14.88
CA PRO A 44 -11.81 -7.50 -14.67
C PRO A 44 -11.10 -8.69 -14.01
N CYS A 45 -11.81 -9.43 -13.17
CA CYS A 45 -11.26 -10.61 -12.50
C CYS A 45 -10.71 -11.66 -13.48
N ALA A 46 -11.34 -11.81 -14.66
CA ALA A 46 -10.90 -12.71 -15.72
C ALA A 46 -9.56 -12.30 -16.34
N ASP A 47 -9.23 -11.01 -16.35
CA ASP A 47 -8.02 -10.45 -16.95
C ASP A 47 -6.83 -10.40 -15.97
N ALA A 48 -7.05 -10.78 -14.71
CA ALA A 48 -6.02 -10.79 -13.67
C ALA A 48 -5.04 -11.96 -13.87
N ASN A 49 -4.09 -11.83 -14.79
CA ASN A 49 -3.21 -12.94 -15.22
C ASN A 49 -1.78 -12.87 -14.67
N GLY A 50 -1.31 -11.73 -14.18
CA GLY A 50 0.05 -11.60 -13.65
C GLY A 50 0.39 -10.19 -13.15
N GLY A 51 1.54 -10.07 -12.50
CA GLY A 51 2.01 -8.79 -11.95
C GLY A 51 1.21 -8.29 -10.74
N GLU A 52 1.27 -6.99 -10.51
CA GLU A 52 0.46 -6.29 -9.51
C GLU A 52 -0.79 -5.76 -10.20
N VAL A 53 -1.94 -6.06 -9.65
CA VAL A 53 -3.26 -5.72 -10.23
C VAL A 53 -4.17 -5.08 -9.20
N LEU A 54 -5.00 -4.14 -9.66
CA LEU A 54 -6.17 -3.67 -8.95
C LEU A 54 -7.39 -4.36 -9.53
N VAL A 55 -8.21 -4.96 -8.68
CA VAL A 55 -9.46 -5.62 -9.06
C VAL A 55 -10.61 -5.09 -8.20
N MET A 56 -11.80 -5.04 -8.76
CA MET A 56 -13.01 -4.62 -8.06
C MET A 56 -14.08 -5.69 -8.18
N GLY A 57 -14.75 -6.01 -7.08
CA GLY A 57 -15.80 -7.01 -7.08
C GLY A 57 -16.42 -7.22 -5.71
N VAL A 58 -17.20 -8.28 -5.58
CA VAL A 58 -17.94 -8.63 -4.37
C VAL A 58 -17.40 -9.94 -3.79
N VAL A 59 -17.16 -9.97 -2.49
CA VAL A 59 -16.91 -11.22 -1.76
C VAL A 59 -18.26 -11.80 -1.38
N GLN A 60 -18.70 -12.85 -2.08
CA GLN A 60 -20.04 -13.42 -1.87
C GLN A 60 -20.08 -14.36 -0.67
N ASP A 61 -19.04 -15.16 -0.48
CA ASP A 61 -18.95 -16.17 0.57
C ASP A 61 -18.01 -15.72 1.70
N ALA A 62 -18.30 -16.15 2.92
CA ALA A 62 -17.44 -15.91 4.05
C ALA A 62 -16.03 -16.48 3.82
N PRO A 63 -14.97 -15.72 4.17
CA PRO A 63 -13.60 -16.20 4.06
C PRO A 63 -13.39 -17.48 4.88
N LYS A 64 -12.50 -18.36 4.40
CA LYS A 64 -12.16 -19.63 5.07
C LYS A 64 -10.75 -19.56 5.64
N LEU A 65 -10.62 -19.91 6.91
CA LEU A 65 -9.34 -20.03 7.60
C LEU A 65 -8.86 -21.48 7.57
N SER A 66 -7.63 -21.71 7.19
CA SER A 66 -6.95 -23.00 7.32
C SER A 66 -5.58 -22.81 7.97
N ARG A 67 -5.15 -23.80 8.75
CA ARG A 67 -3.82 -23.82 9.37
C ARG A 67 -3.13 -25.12 8.97
N PHE A 68 -1.92 -25.02 8.50
CA PHE A 68 -1.10 -26.15 8.11
C PHE A 68 0.37 -25.86 8.39
N ASN A 69 1.06 -26.73 9.11
CA ASN A 69 2.48 -26.61 9.48
C ASN A 69 2.86 -25.21 10.02
N GLY A 70 2.06 -24.67 10.93
CA GLY A 70 2.31 -23.34 11.52
C GLY A 70 1.95 -22.15 10.62
N LEU A 71 1.60 -22.39 9.35
CA LEU A 71 1.17 -21.36 8.41
C LEU A 71 -0.35 -21.15 8.51
N THR A 72 -0.75 -19.93 8.75
CA THR A 72 -2.16 -19.52 8.68
C THR A 72 -2.48 -19.06 7.27
N ARG A 73 -3.56 -19.57 6.68
CA ARG A 73 -4.02 -19.23 5.34
C ARG A 73 -5.49 -18.84 5.37
N VAL A 74 -5.79 -17.63 4.94
CA VAL A 74 -7.16 -17.16 4.70
C VAL A 74 -7.43 -17.21 3.19
N THR A 75 -8.56 -17.76 2.79
CA THR A 75 -8.98 -17.86 1.39
C THR A 75 -10.38 -17.30 1.20
N ALA A 76 -10.60 -16.62 0.10
CA ALA A 76 -11.90 -16.11 -0.34
C ALA A 76 -11.97 -16.09 -1.87
N TYR A 77 -13.11 -15.67 -2.40
CA TYR A 77 -13.29 -15.39 -3.82
C TYR A 77 -13.87 -13.99 -4.00
N LEU A 78 -13.28 -13.25 -4.93
CA LEU A 78 -13.83 -12.01 -5.43
C LEU A 78 -14.60 -12.31 -6.71
N TRP A 79 -15.81 -11.76 -6.85
CA TRP A 79 -16.68 -11.94 -7.99
C TRP A 79 -16.97 -10.61 -8.65
N ASP A 80 -16.94 -10.59 -9.98
CA ASP A 80 -17.43 -9.52 -10.82
C ASP A 80 -18.20 -10.10 -12.02
N ASP A 81 -18.61 -9.26 -12.96
CA ASP A 81 -19.33 -9.69 -14.16
C ASP A 81 -18.50 -10.59 -15.10
N SER A 82 -17.17 -10.56 -14.99
CA SER A 82 -16.25 -11.36 -15.79
C SER A 82 -16.00 -12.76 -15.21
N GLY A 83 -16.29 -12.96 -13.92
CA GLY A 83 -16.09 -14.24 -13.26
C GLY A 83 -15.63 -14.16 -11.81
N LYS A 84 -14.83 -15.13 -11.39
CA LYS A 84 -14.31 -15.20 -10.01
C LYS A 84 -12.80 -15.25 -9.97
N LEU A 85 -12.23 -14.52 -9.04
CA LEU A 85 -10.81 -14.50 -8.74
C LEU A 85 -10.55 -15.10 -7.36
N PRO A 86 -9.74 -16.16 -7.24
CA PRO A 86 -9.34 -16.69 -5.95
C PRO A 86 -8.41 -15.71 -5.23
N LEU A 87 -8.63 -15.55 -3.93
CA LEU A 87 -7.85 -14.71 -3.04
C LEU A 87 -7.17 -15.56 -1.97
N VAL A 88 -5.94 -15.22 -1.60
CA VAL A 88 -5.23 -15.87 -0.50
C VAL A 88 -4.40 -14.88 0.31
N TRP A 89 -4.47 -14.99 1.63
CA TRP A 89 -3.61 -14.29 2.57
C TRP A 89 -2.86 -15.28 3.44
N TYR A 90 -1.56 -15.10 3.55
CA TYR A 90 -0.69 -15.92 4.37
C TYR A 90 -0.32 -15.16 5.64
N ASN A 91 -0.45 -15.83 6.81
CA ASN A 91 -0.17 -15.28 8.12
C ASN A 91 -0.94 -13.99 8.47
N GLN A 92 -2.15 -13.83 7.90
CA GLN A 92 -3.02 -12.69 8.11
C GLN A 92 -4.42 -13.12 8.55
N PRO A 93 -4.58 -13.72 9.75
CA PRO A 93 -5.87 -14.23 10.22
C PRO A 93 -6.92 -13.13 10.39
N TRP A 94 -6.49 -11.88 10.61
CA TRP A 94 -7.39 -10.72 10.73
C TRP A 94 -8.18 -10.42 9.45
N MET A 95 -7.74 -10.93 8.30
CA MET A 95 -8.48 -10.78 7.05
C MET A 95 -9.85 -11.48 7.07
N MET A 96 -10.05 -12.46 7.96
CA MET A 96 -11.37 -13.06 8.20
C MET A 96 -12.44 -12.03 8.59
N GLN A 97 -12.05 -11.00 9.33
CA GLN A 97 -12.96 -9.96 9.83
C GLN A 97 -12.97 -8.70 8.93
N ASN A 98 -11.92 -8.52 8.13
CA ASN A 98 -11.74 -7.31 7.31
C ASN A 98 -12.29 -7.42 5.90
N LEU A 99 -12.83 -8.58 5.50
CA LEU A 99 -13.48 -8.79 4.21
C LEU A 99 -15.00 -8.70 4.38
N PRO A 100 -15.62 -7.59 3.96
CA PRO A 100 -17.07 -7.45 4.05
C PRO A 100 -17.75 -8.33 3.00
N VAL A 101 -18.56 -9.27 3.46
CA VAL A 101 -19.37 -10.14 2.57
C VAL A 101 -20.55 -9.35 2.02
N GLY A 102 -20.83 -9.52 0.74
CA GLY A 102 -21.95 -8.85 0.04
C GLY A 102 -21.69 -7.39 -0.34
N GLN A 103 -20.50 -6.85 -0.11
CA GLN A 103 -20.16 -5.49 -0.49
C GLN A 103 -19.13 -5.48 -1.62
N THR A 104 -19.23 -4.48 -2.50
CA THR A 104 -18.22 -4.20 -3.50
C THR A 104 -16.97 -3.64 -2.84
N ILE A 105 -15.84 -4.23 -3.12
CA ILE A 105 -14.52 -3.79 -2.62
C ILE A 105 -13.49 -3.75 -3.75
N MET A 106 -12.49 -2.89 -3.59
CA MET A 106 -11.30 -2.88 -4.43
C MET A 106 -10.14 -3.52 -3.68
N LEU A 107 -9.43 -4.40 -4.37
CA LEU A 107 -8.27 -5.11 -3.85
C LEU A 107 -7.07 -4.92 -4.78
N PHE A 108 -5.97 -4.45 -4.24
CA PHE A 108 -4.69 -4.37 -4.93
C PHE A 108 -3.75 -5.43 -4.38
N GLY A 109 -3.17 -6.22 -5.25
CA GLY A 109 -2.25 -7.27 -4.84
C GLY A 109 -1.46 -7.85 -6.00
N ARG A 110 -0.61 -8.80 -5.69
CA ARG A 110 0.21 -9.49 -6.67
C ARG A 110 -0.42 -10.81 -7.07
N MET A 111 -0.50 -11.05 -8.36
CA MET A 111 -0.90 -12.34 -8.89
C MET A 111 0.21 -13.37 -8.65
N GLY A 112 -0.18 -14.51 -8.15
CA GLY A 112 0.68 -15.65 -7.95
C GLY A 112 -0.03 -16.96 -8.31
N GLN A 113 0.53 -18.08 -7.88
CA GLN A 113 -0.07 -19.38 -8.09
C GLN A 113 -0.32 -20.08 -6.76
N SER A 114 -1.45 -20.76 -6.65
CA SER A 114 -1.75 -21.68 -5.57
C SER A 114 -2.30 -22.98 -6.16
N ARG A 115 -1.56 -24.09 -5.97
CA ARG A 115 -1.89 -25.41 -6.55
C ARG A 115 -2.08 -25.35 -8.07
N GLY A 116 -1.20 -24.61 -8.77
CA GLY A 116 -1.24 -24.45 -10.23
C GLY A 116 -2.33 -23.52 -10.79
N LYS A 117 -3.12 -22.87 -9.93
CA LYS A 117 -4.17 -21.93 -10.35
C LYS A 117 -3.76 -20.49 -10.01
N PRO A 118 -4.08 -19.51 -10.87
CA PRO A 118 -3.84 -18.10 -10.56
C PRO A 118 -4.63 -17.69 -9.32
N VAL A 119 -4.01 -16.87 -8.48
CA VAL A 119 -4.59 -16.39 -7.22
C VAL A 119 -4.02 -15.04 -6.88
N LEU A 120 -4.84 -14.12 -6.40
CA LEU A 120 -4.39 -12.83 -5.87
C LEU A 120 -3.88 -13.02 -4.45
N GLN A 121 -2.60 -12.68 -4.21
CA GLN A 121 -1.91 -12.94 -2.96
C GLN A 121 -1.78 -11.69 -2.11
N ASN A 122 -2.06 -11.83 -0.81
CA ASN A 122 -1.87 -10.79 0.22
C ASN A 122 -2.42 -9.42 -0.19
N ALA A 123 -3.56 -9.42 -0.89
CA ALA A 123 -4.17 -8.22 -1.42
C ALA A 123 -4.54 -7.23 -0.30
N GLN A 124 -4.32 -5.95 -0.58
CA GLN A 124 -4.67 -4.84 0.29
C GLN A 124 -5.98 -4.21 -0.19
N ARG A 125 -6.84 -3.85 0.75
CA ARG A 125 -8.05 -3.11 0.43
C ARG A 125 -7.68 -1.68 0.02
N VAL A 126 -8.21 -1.25 -1.11
CA VAL A 126 -8.09 0.11 -1.62
C VAL A 126 -9.44 0.81 -1.39
N MET A 127 -9.42 1.95 -0.74
CA MET A 127 -10.65 2.70 -0.44
C MET A 127 -11.01 3.63 -1.58
N GLU A 128 -9.99 4.26 -2.19
CA GLU A 128 -10.13 5.19 -3.31
C GLU A 128 -9.03 4.92 -4.34
N PRO A 129 -9.36 5.02 -5.65
CA PRO A 129 -8.36 4.92 -6.71
C PRO A 129 -7.28 5.99 -6.53
N CYS A 130 -6.01 5.58 -6.54
CA CYS A 130 -4.90 6.51 -6.35
C CYS A 130 -3.60 5.99 -6.97
N ILE A 131 -2.68 6.89 -7.25
CA ILE A 131 -1.27 6.55 -7.52
C ILE A 131 -0.53 6.60 -6.19
N LEU A 132 0.01 5.46 -5.77
CA LEU A 132 0.66 5.32 -4.47
C LEU A 132 2.18 5.34 -4.61
N PRO A 133 2.89 6.30 -3.98
CA PRO A 133 4.34 6.30 -3.95
C PRO A 133 4.88 5.18 -3.05
N VAL A 134 5.86 4.45 -3.56
CA VAL A 134 6.56 3.39 -2.82
C VAL A 134 7.98 3.85 -2.53
N TYR A 135 8.28 4.06 -1.27
CA TYR A 135 9.59 4.48 -0.79
C TYR A 135 10.45 3.28 -0.39
N ARG A 136 11.77 3.48 -0.38
CA ARG A 136 12.70 2.52 0.19
C ARG A 136 12.36 2.27 1.67
N ALA A 137 12.39 1.01 2.07
CA ALA A 137 12.10 0.64 3.45
C ALA A 137 13.10 1.27 4.43
N VAL A 138 12.58 1.89 5.47
CA VAL A 138 13.35 2.42 6.59
C VAL A 138 13.09 1.52 7.80
N LYS A 139 14.15 1.01 8.41
CA LYS A 139 14.05 0.09 9.56
C LYS A 139 13.22 0.73 10.68
N GLY A 140 12.22 0.00 11.18
CA GLY A 140 11.38 0.46 12.29
C GLY A 140 10.27 1.45 11.89
N ILE A 141 10.14 1.80 10.60
CA ILE A 141 9.08 2.67 10.10
C ILE A 141 8.24 1.93 9.06
N PRO A 142 6.96 1.59 9.38
CA PRO A 142 6.06 0.99 8.40
C PRO A 142 5.85 1.90 7.19
N ALA A 143 5.71 1.33 6.01
CA ALA A 143 5.54 2.08 4.76
C ALA A 143 4.35 3.05 4.79
N LYS A 144 3.24 2.68 5.44
CA LYS A 144 2.09 3.58 5.62
C LYS A 144 2.47 4.81 6.45
N SER A 145 3.13 4.60 7.60
CA SER A 145 3.56 5.72 8.47
C SER A 145 4.57 6.61 7.76
N PHE A 146 5.47 6.03 6.94
CA PHE A 146 6.42 6.83 6.17
C PHE A 146 5.70 7.73 5.16
N ARG A 147 4.69 7.23 4.46
CA ARG A 147 3.86 8.04 3.54
C ARG A 147 3.12 9.16 4.27
N GLU A 148 2.56 8.87 5.44
CA GLU A 148 1.86 9.88 6.27
C GLU A 148 2.83 10.99 6.72
N MET A 149 4.07 10.66 7.09
CA MET A 149 5.12 11.64 7.40
C MET A 149 5.49 12.47 6.18
N MET A 150 5.63 11.84 5.01
CA MET A 150 5.96 12.50 3.76
C MET A 150 4.85 13.48 3.35
N GLN A 151 3.58 13.10 3.51
CA GLN A 151 2.46 13.97 3.21
C GLN A 151 2.46 15.21 4.09
N GLN A 152 2.70 15.07 5.41
CA GLN A 152 2.84 16.20 6.32
C GLN A 152 4.05 17.09 5.97
N ALA A 153 5.15 16.49 5.49
CA ALA A 153 6.31 17.23 5.03
C ALA A 153 5.99 18.06 3.77
N LEU A 154 5.21 17.51 2.85
CA LEU A 154 4.78 18.20 1.63
C LEU A 154 3.85 19.39 1.92
N GLU A 155 3.05 19.34 2.98
CA GLU A 155 2.23 20.47 3.43
C GLU A 155 3.07 21.67 3.92
N GLN A 156 4.36 21.43 4.23
CA GLN A 156 5.30 22.44 4.72
C GLN A 156 6.41 22.75 3.68
N VAL A 157 6.21 22.36 2.42
CA VAL A 157 7.25 22.47 1.38
C VAL A 157 7.66 23.91 1.12
N ASP A 158 6.72 24.85 1.10
CA ASP A 158 6.98 26.27 0.82
C ASP A 158 7.89 26.91 1.85
N ASP A 159 7.78 26.49 3.13
CA ASP A 159 8.63 26.97 4.21
C ASP A 159 10.07 26.42 4.15
N CYS A 160 10.24 25.23 3.58
CA CYS A 160 11.52 24.51 3.57
C CYS A 160 12.25 24.59 2.25
N CYS A 161 11.52 24.77 1.17
CA CYS A 161 12.03 24.81 -0.20
C CYS A 161 11.41 26.02 -0.93
N PRO A 162 11.81 27.25 -0.58
CA PRO A 162 11.27 28.44 -1.22
C PRO A 162 11.53 28.39 -2.71
N GLU A 163 10.56 28.86 -3.48
CA GLU A 163 10.66 28.99 -4.92
C GLU A 163 11.83 29.91 -5.30
N THR A 164 12.70 29.42 -6.16
CA THR A 164 13.87 30.13 -6.62
C THR A 164 13.79 30.56 -8.09
N LEU A 165 12.76 30.11 -8.83
CA LEU A 165 12.56 30.53 -10.22
C LEU A 165 12.04 31.98 -10.26
N PRO A 166 12.60 32.81 -11.14
CA PRO A 166 12.05 34.13 -11.45
C PRO A 166 10.59 34.03 -11.93
N ASN A 167 9.80 35.09 -11.64
CA ASN A 167 8.36 35.08 -11.95
C ASN A 167 8.05 34.97 -13.46
N ASP A 168 8.98 35.37 -14.31
CA ASP A 168 8.90 35.30 -15.79
C ASP A 168 9.18 33.89 -16.35
N LEU A 169 9.64 32.96 -15.49
CA LEU A 169 9.90 31.55 -15.84
C LEU A 169 8.95 30.55 -15.17
N ARG A 170 7.92 31.05 -14.50
CA ARG A 170 6.88 30.25 -13.85
C ARG A 170 5.72 29.90 -14.75
#